data_3c701288b852408dc609c25639f0262c
#
_entry.id   3c701288b852408dc609c25639f0262c
#
_cell.length_a   1.000
_cell.length_b   1.000
_cell.length_c   1.000
_cell.angle_alpha   90.00
_cell.angle_beta   90.00
_cell.angle_gamma   90.00
#
_symmetry.space_group_name_H-M   'P 1'
#
loop_
_entity.id
_entity.type
_entity.pdbx_description
1 polymer ?
#
loop_
_entity_poly.entity_id
_entity_poly.type
_entity_poly.pdbx_seq_one_letter_code
_entity_poly.pdbx_strand_id
1 'polypeptide(L)'
;EAAVEEIVAAGPDVYNHNLETVPRLYPTIRPGARYYASLRLLESVKRKAPHIFTKSGLMVGLGEERLEVHQVMDDMRSAGVDFLTMGQYLQPTPRHAKVAEFVTPKAFDAYAAIARAKGFLLVAASPLTRSSYHAGDDFKKMQAARLAQLERSNG
;
A
#
# COMPACT_ATOMS: atom_id res chain seq x y z
N GLU A 1 0.47 1.02 20.86
CA GLU A 1 1.69 1.82 21.09
C GLU A 1 2.94 0.96 21.25
N ALA A 2 2.89 -0.13 22.06
CA ALA A 2 4.03 -1.02 22.23
C ALA A 2 4.50 -1.62 20.88
N ALA A 3 3.56 -1.98 19.99
CA ALA A 3 3.91 -2.53 18.68
C ALA A 3 4.67 -1.53 17.83
N VAL A 4 4.28 -0.25 17.84
CA VAL A 4 4.97 0.81 17.11
C VAL A 4 6.39 1.01 17.63
N GLU A 5 6.54 1.03 18.95
CA GLU A 5 7.84 1.19 19.58
C GLU A 5 8.79 0.04 19.23
N GLU A 6 8.27 -1.20 19.20
CA GLU A 6 9.05 -2.37 18.80
C GLU A 6 9.51 -2.28 17.34
N ILE A 7 8.63 -1.84 16.45
CA ILE A 7 8.95 -1.65 15.03
C ILE A 7 10.03 -0.60 14.87
N VAL A 8 9.89 0.54 15.53
CA VAL A 8 10.86 1.64 15.46
C VAL A 8 12.21 1.21 16.04
N ALA A 9 12.18 0.50 17.16
CA ALA A 9 13.41 0.00 17.80
C ALA A 9 14.14 -1.02 16.93
N ALA A 10 13.41 -1.85 16.19
CA ALA A 10 14.01 -2.81 15.26
C ALA A 10 14.68 -2.11 14.06
N GLY A 11 14.27 -0.88 13.74
CA GLY A 11 14.90 -0.06 12.72
C GLY A 11 14.86 -0.66 11.30
N PRO A 12 13.72 -1.19 10.82
CA PRO A 12 13.68 -1.73 9.47
C PRO A 12 13.86 -0.64 8.42
N ASP A 13 14.41 -1.00 7.27
CA ASP A 13 14.49 -0.07 6.12
C ASP A 13 13.11 0.25 5.59
N VAL A 14 12.25 -0.77 5.53
CA VAL A 14 10.87 -0.66 5.05
C VAL A 14 9.94 -1.39 6.01
N TYR A 15 8.90 -0.72 6.46
CA TYR A 15 7.83 -1.32 7.24
C TYR A 15 6.62 -1.58 6.34
N ASN A 16 6.21 -2.84 6.23
CA ASN A 16 5.09 -3.27 5.40
C ASN A 16 3.87 -3.64 6.24
N HIS A 17 2.75 -3.01 5.98
CA HIS A 17 1.48 -3.38 6.58
C HIS A 17 0.37 -3.19 5.54
N ASN A 18 -0.18 -4.30 5.04
CA ASN A 18 -1.16 -4.27 3.96
C ASN A 18 -2.57 -3.93 4.45
N LEU A 19 -3.25 -3.02 3.75
CA LEU A 19 -4.67 -2.76 3.97
C LEU A 19 -5.55 -3.85 3.36
N GLU A 20 -5.10 -4.46 2.29
CA GLU A 20 -5.69 -5.60 1.59
C GLU A 20 -6.90 -5.25 0.72
N THR A 21 -7.87 -4.48 1.22
CA THR A 21 -9.07 -4.09 0.46
C THR A 21 -9.62 -2.75 0.95
N VAL A 22 -10.69 -2.29 0.32
CA VAL A 22 -11.38 -1.04 0.67
C VAL A 22 -12.25 -1.23 1.92
N PRO A 23 -12.53 -0.15 2.68
CA PRO A 23 -13.27 -0.26 3.95
C PRO A 23 -14.59 -1.02 3.87
N ARG A 24 -15.38 -0.79 2.82
CA ARG A 24 -16.69 -1.42 2.65
C ARG A 24 -16.62 -2.95 2.65
N LEU A 25 -15.52 -3.50 2.16
CA LEU A 25 -15.35 -4.95 2.02
C LEU A 25 -14.67 -5.61 3.22
N TYR A 26 -14.25 -4.84 4.22
CA TYR A 26 -13.57 -5.40 5.39
C TYR A 26 -14.36 -6.47 6.12
N PRO A 27 -15.68 -6.28 6.40
CA PRO A 27 -16.43 -7.33 7.11
C PRO A 27 -16.43 -8.68 6.40
N THR A 28 -16.38 -8.68 5.08
CA THR A 28 -16.37 -9.91 4.27
C THR A 28 -14.97 -10.48 4.07
N ILE A 29 -14.00 -9.61 3.75
CA ILE A 29 -12.66 -10.03 3.31
C ILE A 29 -11.71 -10.18 4.49
N ARG A 30 -11.82 -9.32 5.48
CA ARG A 30 -10.94 -9.29 6.65
C ARG A 30 -11.75 -9.21 7.95
N PRO A 31 -12.60 -10.21 8.23
CA PRO A 31 -13.41 -10.17 9.45
C PRO A 31 -12.50 -10.06 10.68
N GLY A 32 -12.87 -9.18 11.60
CA GLY A 32 -12.08 -8.92 12.80
C GLY A 32 -10.95 -7.90 12.63
N ALA A 33 -10.55 -7.58 11.40
CA ALA A 33 -9.57 -6.52 11.16
C ALA A 33 -10.27 -5.17 11.03
N ARG A 34 -9.52 -4.09 11.28
CA ARG A 34 -10.06 -2.73 11.26
C ARG A 34 -9.22 -1.85 10.35
N TYR A 35 -9.86 -1.33 9.33
CA TYR A 35 -9.21 -0.51 8.30
C TYR A 35 -8.48 0.69 8.91
N TYR A 36 -9.18 1.49 9.73
CA TYR A 36 -8.58 2.71 10.29
C TYR A 36 -7.51 2.41 11.34
N ALA A 37 -7.60 1.28 12.04
CA ALA A 37 -6.55 0.86 12.96
C ALA A 37 -5.26 0.56 12.21
N SER A 38 -5.35 -0.08 11.04
CA SER A 38 -4.20 -0.35 10.17
C SER A 38 -3.57 0.95 9.65
N LEU A 39 -4.39 1.91 9.23
CA LEU A 39 -3.89 3.23 8.81
C LEU A 39 -3.17 3.96 9.94
N ARG A 40 -3.76 3.94 11.14
CA ARG A 40 -3.14 4.58 12.31
C ARG A 40 -1.80 3.96 12.66
N LEU A 41 -1.67 2.64 12.48
CA LEU A 41 -0.41 1.96 12.72
C LEU A 41 0.68 2.46 11.75
N LEU A 42 0.37 2.51 10.46
CA LEU A 42 1.28 3.04 9.43
C LEU A 42 1.66 4.50 9.72
N GLU A 43 0.68 5.32 10.03
CA GLU A 43 0.90 6.73 10.36
C GLU A 43 1.78 6.90 11.58
N SER A 44 1.55 6.10 12.62
CA SER A 44 2.31 6.17 13.87
C SER A 44 3.77 5.80 13.66
N VAL A 45 4.05 4.78 12.84
CA VAL A 45 5.43 4.41 12.48
C VAL A 45 6.10 5.56 11.74
N LYS A 46 5.43 6.14 10.76
CA LYS A 46 5.96 7.26 9.98
C LYS A 46 6.23 8.49 10.84
N ARG A 47 5.33 8.79 11.76
CA ARG A 47 5.46 9.95 12.65
C ARG A 47 6.64 9.79 13.62
N LYS A 48 6.82 8.59 14.19
CA LYS A 48 7.90 8.32 15.13
C LYS A 48 9.24 8.11 14.47
N ALA A 49 9.28 7.58 13.25
CA ALA A 49 10.50 7.31 12.52
C ALA A 49 10.34 7.68 11.03
N PRO A 50 10.36 8.99 10.71
CA PRO A 50 10.13 9.46 9.34
C PRO A 50 11.11 8.91 8.30
N HIS A 51 12.26 8.41 8.73
CA HIS A 51 13.28 7.84 7.85
C HIS A 51 12.92 6.42 7.38
N ILE A 52 12.06 5.71 8.10
CA ILE A 52 11.60 4.38 7.69
C ILE A 52 10.59 4.54 6.54
N PHE A 53 10.84 3.85 5.43
CA PHE A 53 9.86 3.79 4.35
C PHE A 53 8.70 2.90 4.75
N THR A 54 7.48 3.32 4.45
CA THR A 54 6.29 2.51 4.73
C THR A 54 5.67 2.03 3.43
N LYS A 55 5.19 0.81 3.46
CA LYS A 55 4.62 0.11 2.32
C LYS A 55 3.27 -0.49 2.69
N SER A 56 2.31 -0.38 1.80
CA SER A 56 1.01 -1.03 1.96
C SER A 56 0.52 -1.58 0.63
N GLY A 57 -0.33 -2.58 0.68
CA GLY A 57 -0.82 -3.27 -0.50
C GLY A 57 -2.33 -3.39 -0.53
N LEU A 58 -2.87 -3.45 -1.75
CA LEU A 58 -4.27 -3.72 -2.03
C LEU A 58 -4.38 -4.87 -3.01
N MET A 59 -5.40 -5.68 -2.82
CA MET A 59 -5.89 -6.61 -3.83
C MET A 59 -7.12 -5.97 -4.50
N VAL A 60 -7.23 -6.11 -5.80
CA VAL A 60 -8.40 -5.65 -6.56
C VAL A 60 -9.07 -6.83 -7.27
N GLY A 61 -10.33 -6.66 -7.64
CA GLY A 61 -11.13 -7.75 -8.19
C GLY A 61 -12.05 -8.39 -7.14
N LEU A 62 -12.26 -7.71 -6.01
CA LEU A 62 -13.11 -8.17 -4.90
C LEU A 62 -14.50 -7.55 -4.90
N GLY A 63 -14.80 -6.69 -5.87
CA GLY A 63 -16.08 -5.95 -5.94
C GLY A 63 -15.97 -4.49 -5.55
N GLU A 64 -14.77 -3.98 -5.36
CA GLU A 64 -14.52 -2.57 -5.07
C GLU A 64 -14.79 -1.70 -6.30
N GLU A 65 -15.18 -0.45 -6.05
CA GLU A 65 -15.31 0.57 -7.08
C GLU A 65 -14.03 1.36 -7.23
N ARG A 66 -13.78 1.95 -8.39
CA ARG A 66 -12.55 2.74 -8.66
C ARG A 66 -12.39 3.87 -7.67
N LEU A 67 -13.47 4.60 -7.37
CA LEU A 67 -13.41 5.72 -6.43
C LEU A 67 -13.06 5.26 -5.02
N GLU A 68 -13.47 4.06 -4.62
CA GLU A 68 -13.08 3.49 -3.34
C GLU A 68 -11.57 3.25 -3.28
N VAL A 69 -10.97 2.74 -4.37
CA VAL A 69 -9.52 2.54 -4.47
C VAL A 69 -8.79 3.88 -4.41
N HIS A 70 -9.28 4.90 -5.13
CA HIS A 70 -8.68 6.23 -5.08
C HIS A 70 -8.72 6.81 -3.66
N GLN A 71 -9.82 6.59 -2.94
CA GLN A 71 -9.94 7.05 -1.55
C GLN A 71 -8.92 6.35 -0.63
N VAL A 72 -8.73 5.04 -0.81
CA VAL A 72 -7.71 4.30 -0.06
C VAL A 72 -6.31 4.86 -0.36
N MET A 73 -6.02 5.20 -1.60
CA MET A 73 -4.75 5.84 -1.96
C MET A 73 -4.57 7.17 -1.21
N ASP A 74 -5.62 7.99 -1.15
CA ASP A 74 -5.58 9.25 -0.41
C ASP A 74 -5.35 9.01 1.09
N ASP A 75 -6.04 8.03 1.67
CA ASP A 75 -5.87 7.66 3.07
C ASP A 75 -4.44 7.19 3.34
N MET A 76 -3.88 6.37 2.46
CA MET A 76 -2.50 5.91 2.56
C MET A 76 -1.52 7.08 2.52
N ARG A 77 -1.70 8.01 1.57
CA ARG A 77 -0.82 9.18 1.47
C ARG A 77 -0.92 10.07 2.70
N SER A 78 -2.11 10.25 3.24
CA SER A 78 -2.30 10.99 4.49
C SER A 78 -1.60 10.31 5.67
N ALA A 79 -1.50 8.99 5.65
CA ALA A 79 -0.77 8.20 6.66
C ALA A 79 0.73 8.14 6.39
N GLY A 80 1.22 8.72 5.29
CA GLY A 80 2.63 8.77 4.94
C GLY A 80 3.17 7.52 4.25
N VAL A 81 2.31 6.70 3.64
CA VAL A 81 2.76 5.52 2.91
C VAL A 81 3.56 5.92 1.68
N ASP A 82 4.75 5.35 1.53
CA ASP A 82 5.69 5.66 0.45
C ASP A 82 5.52 4.74 -0.76
N PHE A 83 5.23 3.47 -0.52
CA PHE A 83 5.19 2.43 -1.55
C PHE A 83 3.81 1.76 -1.56
N LEU A 84 3.16 1.80 -2.73
CA LEU A 84 1.88 1.11 -2.95
C LEU A 84 2.09 -0.10 -3.85
N THR A 85 1.59 -1.27 -3.42
CA THR A 85 1.49 -2.45 -4.27
C THR A 85 0.03 -2.79 -4.52
N MET A 86 -0.30 -3.16 -5.75
CA MET A 86 -1.64 -3.61 -6.13
C MET A 86 -1.54 -4.84 -7.02
N GLY A 87 -2.26 -5.89 -6.65
CA GLY A 87 -2.31 -7.13 -7.43
C GLY A 87 -3.73 -7.64 -7.59
N GLN A 88 -3.92 -8.59 -8.49
CA GLN A 88 -5.21 -9.24 -8.69
C GLN A 88 -5.51 -10.18 -7.53
N TYR A 89 -6.68 -10.05 -6.95
CA TYR A 89 -7.17 -11.03 -5.99
C TYR A 89 -7.43 -12.37 -6.68
N LEU A 90 -6.88 -13.43 -6.11
CA LEU A 90 -7.16 -14.81 -6.55
C LEU A 90 -7.70 -15.59 -5.36
N GLN A 91 -8.79 -16.29 -5.56
CA GLN A 91 -9.43 -17.06 -4.48
C GLN A 91 -8.51 -18.17 -3.97
N PRO A 92 -8.01 -18.10 -2.72
CA PRO A 92 -7.06 -19.11 -2.22
C PRO A 92 -7.68 -20.49 -2.01
N THR A 93 -8.93 -20.51 -1.50
CA THR A 93 -9.67 -21.77 -1.27
C THR A 93 -11.16 -21.52 -1.55
N PRO A 94 -11.99 -22.57 -1.69
CA PRO A 94 -13.45 -22.41 -1.86
C PRO A 94 -14.14 -21.67 -0.72
N ARG A 95 -13.49 -21.55 0.44
CA ARG A 95 -14.04 -20.84 1.62
C ARG A 95 -13.86 -19.33 1.54
N HIS A 96 -12.92 -18.87 0.70
CA HIS A 96 -12.65 -17.46 0.54
C HIS A 96 -13.61 -16.82 -0.47
N ALA A 97 -13.67 -15.50 -0.50
CA ALA A 97 -14.50 -14.78 -1.43
C ALA A 97 -14.14 -15.15 -2.88
N LYS A 98 -15.16 -15.22 -3.73
CA LYS A 98 -14.95 -15.46 -5.15
C LYS A 98 -14.36 -14.21 -5.81
N VAL A 99 -13.61 -14.40 -6.89
CA VAL A 99 -13.15 -13.30 -7.72
C VAL A 99 -14.38 -12.62 -8.32
N ALA A 100 -14.56 -11.32 -8.01
CA ALA A 100 -15.69 -10.55 -8.56
C ALA A 100 -15.38 -10.06 -9.97
N GLU A 101 -14.10 -9.77 -10.25
CA GLU A 101 -13.66 -9.27 -11.54
C GLU A 101 -12.20 -9.61 -11.76
N PHE A 102 -11.83 -9.96 -12.98
CA PHE A 102 -10.43 -10.01 -13.39
C PHE A 102 -10.08 -8.65 -13.97
N VAL A 103 -9.40 -7.85 -13.16
CA VAL A 103 -9.04 -6.48 -13.51
C VAL A 103 -8.00 -6.49 -14.64
N THR A 104 -8.25 -5.71 -15.68
CA THR A 104 -7.39 -5.71 -16.87
C THR A 104 -6.03 -5.06 -16.57
N PRO A 105 -4.97 -5.45 -17.31
CA PRO A 105 -3.69 -4.74 -17.22
C PRO A 105 -3.82 -3.24 -17.47
N LYS A 106 -4.68 -2.84 -18.39
CA LYS A 106 -4.96 -1.43 -18.68
C LYS A 106 -5.54 -0.69 -17.46
N ALA A 107 -6.44 -1.34 -16.72
CA ALA A 107 -6.99 -0.76 -15.49
C ALA A 107 -5.92 -0.63 -14.41
N PHE A 108 -5.02 -1.62 -14.28
CA PHE A 108 -3.87 -1.52 -13.38
C PHE A 108 -2.95 -0.34 -13.76
N ASP A 109 -2.70 -0.13 -15.05
CA ASP A 109 -1.90 1.01 -15.51
C ASP A 109 -2.55 2.33 -15.14
N ALA A 110 -3.86 2.43 -15.24
CA ALA A 110 -4.62 3.61 -14.84
C ALA A 110 -4.50 3.86 -13.32
N TYR A 111 -4.64 2.82 -12.50
CA TYR A 111 -4.42 2.93 -11.06
C TYR A 111 -3.00 3.39 -10.74
N ALA A 112 -2.01 2.83 -11.42
CA ALA A 112 -0.61 3.20 -11.21
C ALA A 112 -0.36 4.69 -11.52
N ALA A 113 -0.93 5.19 -12.62
CA ALA A 113 -0.80 6.60 -13.00
C ALA A 113 -1.40 7.53 -11.95
N ILE A 114 -2.58 7.18 -11.43
CA ILE A 114 -3.25 7.94 -10.38
C ILE A 114 -2.43 7.91 -9.09
N ALA A 115 -1.92 6.77 -8.71
CA ALA A 115 -1.09 6.62 -7.51
C ALA A 115 0.18 7.47 -7.60
N ARG A 116 0.85 7.46 -8.74
CA ARG A 116 2.03 8.31 -8.95
C ARG A 116 1.70 9.79 -8.84
N ALA A 117 0.57 10.19 -9.41
CA ALA A 117 0.08 11.58 -9.32
C ALA A 117 -0.22 11.99 -7.87
N LYS A 118 -0.62 11.04 -7.02
CA LYS A 118 -0.87 11.29 -5.60
C LYS A 118 0.41 11.36 -4.76
N GLY A 119 1.55 11.03 -5.34
CA GLY A 119 2.85 11.23 -4.70
C GLY A 119 3.50 10.03 -4.03
N PHE A 120 3.03 8.82 -4.30
CA PHE A 120 3.77 7.63 -3.83
C PHE A 120 5.17 7.62 -4.45
N LEU A 121 6.18 7.33 -3.65
CA LEU A 121 7.57 7.23 -4.13
C LEU A 121 7.75 6.06 -5.08
N LEU A 122 7.02 4.99 -4.86
CA LEU A 122 7.09 3.79 -5.67
C LEU A 122 5.70 3.18 -5.79
N VAL A 123 5.37 2.70 -6.99
CA VAL A 123 4.10 2.03 -7.27
C VAL A 123 4.39 0.78 -8.08
N ALA A 124 3.89 -0.36 -7.61
CA ALA A 124 3.89 -1.61 -8.35
C ALA A 124 2.44 -2.09 -8.48
N ALA A 125 1.87 -1.99 -9.68
CA ALA A 125 0.48 -2.34 -9.92
C ALA A 125 0.34 -3.13 -11.21
N SER A 126 0.05 -4.41 -11.09
CA SER A 126 -0.18 -5.31 -12.23
C SER A 126 -0.92 -6.55 -11.73
N PRO A 127 -1.54 -7.33 -12.64
CA PRO A 127 -2.20 -8.57 -12.23
C PRO A 127 -1.32 -9.53 -11.46
N LEU A 128 -0.02 -9.54 -11.76
CA LEU A 128 0.95 -10.47 -11.16
C LEU A 128 1.73 -9.88 -9.99
N THR A 129 1.48 -8.62 -9.61
CA THR A 129 2.19 -7.99 -8.51
C THR A 129 1.93 -8.77 -7.21
N ARG A 130 3.01 -9.09 -6.50
CA ARG A 130 2.99 -9.68 -5.18
C ARG A 130 3.92 -8.87 -4.26
N SER A 131 3.66 -8.91 -2.97
CA SER A 131 4.50 -8.19 -2.02
C SER A 131 5.88 -8.85 -1.90
N SER A 132 6.93 -8.03 -1.77
CA SER A 132 8.29 -8.37 -1.30
C SER A 132 9.16 -9.26 -2.18
N TYR A 133 8.99 -9.28 -3.51
CA TYR A 133 9.88 -10.07 -4.37
C TYR A 133 11.26 -9.42 -4.61
N HIS A 134 11.36 -8.08 -4.57
CA HIS A 134 12.59 -7.33 -4.84
C HIS A 134 12.84 -6.25 -3.79
N ALA A 135 12.79 -6.62 -2.51
CA ALA A 135 12.84 -5.65 -1.42
C ALA A 135 14.08 -4.74 -1.42
N GLY A 136 15.26 -5.29 -1.74
CA GLY A 136 16.50 -4.50 -1.79
C GLY A 136 16.50 -3.47 -2.92
N ASP A 137 16.05 -3.86 -4.11
CA ASP A 137 15.96 -2.96 -5.25
C ASP A 137 14.91 -1.89 -5.02
N ASP A 138 13.78 -2.25 -4.42
CA ASP A 138 12.70 -1.33 -4.10
C ASP A 138 13.15 -0.28 -3.09
N PHE A 139 13.92 -0.69 -2.08
CA PHE A 139 14.50 0.22 -1.10
C PHE A 139 15.40 1.25 -1.77
N LYS A 140 16.28 0.82 -2.68
CA LYS A 140 17.17 1.72 -3.43
C LYS A 140 16.40 2.70 -4.30
N LYS A 141 15.33 2.22 -4.96
CA LYS A 141 14.45 3.07 -5.77
C LYS A 141 13.78 4.14 -4.93
N MET A 142 13.29 3.78 -3.74
CA MET A 142 12.68 4.74 -2.83
C MET A 142 13.68 5.76 -2.30
N GLN A 143 14.91 5.35 -1.99
CA GLN A 143 15.98 6.26 -1.59
C GLN A 143 16.25 7.29 -2.68
N ALA A 144 16.40 6.83 -3.93
CA ALA A 144 16.65 7.70 -5.07
C ALA A 144 15.49 8.68 -5.30
N ALA A 145 14.25 8.20 -5.20
CA ALA A 145 13.06 9.02 -5.36
C ALA A 145 12.96 10.10 -4.28
N ARG A 146 13.28 9.76 -3.04
CA ARG A 146 13.28 10.71 -1.92
C ARG A 146 14.33 11.80 -2.12
N LEU A 147 15.54 11.43 -2.53
CA LEU A 147 16.59 12.40 -2.84
C LEU A 147 16.16 13.35 -3.96
N ALA A 148 15.57 12.82 -5.03
CA ALA A 148 15.08 13.62 -6.14
C ALA A 148 13.99 14.61 -5.71
N GLN A 149 13.10 14.22 -4.80
CA GLN A 149 12.10 15.12 -4.23
C GLN A 149 12.72 16.25 -3.42
N LEU A 150 13.73 15.93 -2.61
CA LEU A 150 14.44 16.94 -1.79
C LEU A 150 15.17 17.94 -2.68
N GLU A 151 15.81 17.48 -3.75
CA GLU A 151 16.48 18.35 -4.71
C GLU A 151 15.49 19.31 -5.39
N ARG A 152 14.33 18.82 -5.79
CA ARG A 152 13.28 19.67 -6.39
C ARG A 152 12.72 20.69 -5.42
N SER A 153 12.64 20.34 -4.13
CA SER A 153 12.13 21.24 -3.10
C SER A 153 13.13 22.34 -2.75
N ASN A 154 14.43 22.10 -2.93
CA ASN A 154 15.50 23.04 -2.63
C ASN A 154 15.93 23.87 -3.85
N GLY A 155 15.41 23.55 -5.01
CA GLY A 155 15.62 24.31 -6.24
C GLY A 155 14.43 25.23 -6.53
#